data_5d18a7c37c3f3a6966bc6fcdb1f2f41d
#
_entry.id   5d18a7c37c3f3a6966bc6fcdb1f2f41d
#
_cell.length_a   1.000
_cell.length_b   1.000
_cell.length_c   1.000
_cell.angle_alpha   90.00
_cell.angle_beta   90.00
_cell.angle_gamma   90.00
#
_symmetry.space_group_name_H-M   'P 1'
#
loop_
_entity.id
_entity.type
_entity.pdbx_description
1 polymer ?
#
loop_
_entity_poly.entity_id
_entity_poly.type
_entity_poly.pdbx_seq_one_letter_code
_entity_poly.pdbx_strand_id
1 'polypeptide(L)'
;MGSHVDFDFDHQFIPAHKFDAKYSYKQDFGYFPGWASIGGIIVGGENRDGNTNVKFHQEDTLRRIMDRVTSELGVVIERFRADCGSFSKEIIQTVEQRCNTFYIRAANCGSRHEDFRQLKEWKSVEVGYEKCDVVRCQIKVHNWDLN
;
A
#
# COMPACT_ATOMS: atom_id res chain seq x y z
N MET A 1 -5.38 18.25 -20.10
CA MET A 1 -4.31 17.51 -19.40
C MET A 1 -4.76 17.31 -17.97
N GLY A 2 -4.92 16.07 -17.51
CA GLY A 2 -5.38 15.78 -16.14
C GLY A 2 -4.33 16.23 -15.10
N SER A 3 -4.79 16.68 -13.93
CA SER A 3 -3.90 16.97 -12.81
C SER A 3 -3.25 15.67 -12.31
N HIS A 4 -1.94 15.72 -12.04
CA HIS A 4 -1.21 14.60 -11.46
C HIS A 4 -1.40 14.59 -9.96
N VAL A 5 -1.75 13.42 -9.40
CA VAL A 5 -2.03 13.26 -7.98
C VAL A 5 -1.28 12.10 -7.37
N ASP A 6 -1.03 12.20 -6.07
CA ASP A 6 -0.59 11.08 -5.24
C ASP A 6 -1.80 10.38 -4.65
N PHE A 7 -1.82 9.07 -4.73
CA PHE A 7 -2.89 8.22 -4.22
C PHE A 7 -2.34 7.36 -3.09
N ASP A 8 -2.88 7.54 -1.90
CA ASP A 8 -2.52 6.80 -0.71
C ASP A 8 -3.58 5.78 -0.36
N PHE A 9 -3.16 4.58 0.04
CA PHE A 9 -4.06 3.55 0.52
C PHE A 9 -3.55 2.94 1.83
N ASP A 10 -4.42 2.89 2.83
CA ASP A 10 -4.08 2.35 4.15
C ASP A 10 -5.29 1.67 4.79
N HIS A 11 -5.01 0.72 5.70
CA HIS A 11 -6.00 0.06 6.52
C HIS A 11 -5.91 0.56 7.96
N GLN A 12 -7.04 0.79 8.57
CA GLN A 12 -7.12 1.21 9.95
C GLN A 12 -8.03 0.29 10.75
N PHE A 13 -7.53 -0.26 11.85
CA PHE A 13 -8.38 -1.00 12.78
C PHE A 13 -9.27 -0.01 13.56
N ILE A 14 -10.58 -0.28 13.56
CA ILE A 14 -11.58 0.50 14.32
C ILE A 14 -12.19 -0.42 15.36
N PRO A 15 -11.85 -0.25 16.65
CA PRO A 15 -12.48 -1.01 17.73
C PRO A 15 -13.98 -0.75 17.77
N ALA A 16 -14.77 -1.80 17.92
CA ALA A 16 -16.21 -1.69 18.03
C ALA A 16 -16.80 -2.91 18.77
N HIS A 17 -17.73 -2.65 19.67
CA HIS A 17 -18.43 -3.69 20.44
C HIS A 17 -19.87 -3.90 19.93
N LYS A 18 -20.01 -4.01 18.60
CA LYS A 18 -21.28 -4.33 17.96
C LYS A 18 -21.41 -5.84 17.78
N PHE A 19 -22.65 -6.32 17.64
CA PHE A 19 -22.95 -7.75 17.51
C PHE A 19 -22.29 -8.42 16.30
N ASP A 20 -22.01 -7.67 15.24
CA ASP A 20 -21.38 -8.12 13.99
C ASP A 20 -19.87 -7.89 13.93
N ALA A 21 -19.28 -7.21 14.93
CA ALA A 21 -17.84 -6.99 15.01
C ALA A 21 -17.09 -8.31 15.21
N LYS A 22 -15.98 -8.49 14.51
CA LYS A 22 -15.15 -9.70 14.58
C LYS A 22 -13.86 -9.46 15.36
N TYR A 23 -13.43 -10.48 16.09
CA TYR A 23 -12.19 -10.44 16.85
C TYR A 23 -10.98 -10.45 15.92
N SER A 24 -10.11 -9.45 16.04
CA SER A 24 -8.96 -9.21 15.17
C SER A 24 -7.64 -9.69 15.78
N TYR A 25 -6.58 -9.73 14.98
CA TYR A 25 -5.22 -9.96 15.46
C TYR A 25 -4.70 -8.82 16.38
N LYS A 26 -5.40 -7.69 16.43
CA LYS A 26 -5.14 -6.59 17.38
C LYS A 26 -5.66 -6.90 18.79
N GLN A 27 -6.16 -8.11 19.01
CA GLN A 27 -6.71 -8.59 20.29
C GLN A 27 -7.93 -7.80 20.76
N ASP A 28 -8.74 -7.31 19.82
CA ASP A 28 -9.99 -6.60 20.10
C ASP A 28 -11.02 -6.89 19.00
N PHE A 29 -12.31 -6.64 19.32
CA PHE A 29 -13.41 -6.70 18.37
C PHE A 29 -13.48 -5.41 17.55
N GLY A 30 -13.75 -5.52 16.27
CA GLY A 30 -13.85 -4.34 15.42
C GLY A 30 -13.96 -4.64 13.95
N TYR A 31 -13.61 -3.60 13.18
CA TYR A 31 -13.56 -3.59 11.73
C TYR A 31 -12.19 -3.19 11.24
N PHE A 32 -11.86 -3.57 10.02
CA PHE A 32 -10.58 -3.25 9.40
C PHE A 32 -10.77 -2.59 8.02
N PRO A 33 -11.38 -1.39 7.96
CA PRO A 33 -11.58 -0.70 6.69
C PRO A 33 -10.27 -0.31 6.04
N GLY A 34 -10.27 -0.36 4.69
CA GLY A 34 -9.24 0.23 3.85
C GLY A 34 -9.72 1.57 3.29
N TRP A 35 -8.87 2.59 3.33
CA TRP A 35 -9.16 3.95 2.88
C TRP A 35 -8.19 4.39 1.81
N ALA A 36 -8.73 4.97 0.74
CA ALA A 36 -7.97 5.66 -0.28
C ALA A 36 -8.08 7.16 -0.12
N SER A 37 -6.97 7.87 -0.25
CA SER A 37 -6.95 9.32 -0.17
C SER A 37 -6.06 9.97 -1.23
N ILE A 38 -6.41 11.22 -1.58
CA ILE A 38 -5.64 12.11 -2.43
C ILE A 38 -5.48 13.42 -1.69
N GLY A 39 -4.22 13.84 -1.43
CA GLY A 39 -3.96 15.08 -0.70
C GLY A 39 -4.60 15.13 0.69
N GLY A 40 -4.75 13.97 1.36
CA GLY A 40 -5.40 13.85 2.67
C GLY A 40 -6.94 13.81 2.64
N ILE A 41 -7.56 13.90 1.47
CA ILE A 41 -9.02 13.78 1.30
C ILE A 41 -9.36 12.33 0.95
N ILE A 42 -10.27 11.72 1.70
CA ILE A 42 -10.74 10.36 1.42
C ILE A 42 -11.56 10.37 0.14
N VAL A 43 -11.13 9.58 -0.86
CA VAL A 43 -11.78 9.44 -2.16
C VAL A 43 -12.48 8.09 -2.34
N GLY A 44 -12.26 7.18 -1.42
CA GLY A 44 -12.93 5.89 -1.41
C GLY A 44 -12.52 5.02 -0.24
N GLY A 45 -13.26 3.95 -0.02
CA GLY A 45 -12.96 3.01 1.03
C GLY A 45 -13.83 1.77 0.96
N GLU A 46 -13.44 0.77 1.71
CA GLU A 46 -14.21 -0.45 1.87
C GLU A 46 -14.10 -0.93 3.32
N ASN A 47 -15.26 -1.14 3.94
CA ASN A 47 -15.29 -1.72 5.27
C ASN A 47 -15.04 -3.23 5.19
N ARG A 48 -14.31 -3.75 6.17
CA ARG A 48 -14.01 -5.17 6.31
C ARG A 48 -14.15 -5.60 7.75
N ASP A 49 -14.47 -6.86 7.93
CA ASP A 49 -14.49 -7.47 9.26
C ASP A 49 -13.10 -7.44 9.90
N GLY A 50 -13.04 -7.26 11.21
CA GLY A 50 -11.80 -7.15 11.98
C GLY A 50 -10.86 -8.36 11.85
N ASN A 51 -11.39 -9.53 11.52
CA ASN A 51 -10.63 -10.76 11.29
C ASN A 51 -10.26 -11.03 9.83
N THR A 52 -10.63 -10.15 8.90
CA THR A 52 -10.30 -10.30 7.48
C THR A 52 -8.84 -9.95 7.24
N ASN A 53 -8.14 -10.78 6.46
CA ASN A 53 -6.81 -10.44 5.99
C ASN A 53 -6.88 -9.19 5.12
N VAL A 54 -6.02 -8.20 5.40
CA VAL A 54 -6.00 -6.92 4.65
C VAL A 54 -5.79 -7.08 3.15
N LYS A 55 -5.13 -8.15 2.71
CA LYS A 55 -4.90 -8.46 1.29
C LYS A 55 -6.09 -9.10 0.60
N PHE A 56 -7.07 -9.60 1.35
CA PHE A 56 -8.21 -10.30 0.76
C PHE A 56 -9.06 -9.37 -0.09
N HIS A 57 -9.15 -9.65 -1.38
CA HIS A 57 -9.84 -8.82 -2.39
C HIS A 57 -9.42 -7.34 -2.43
N GLN A 58 -8.20 -7.02 -1.95
CA GLN A 58 -7.72 -5.64 -1.95
C GLN A 58 -7.49 -5.14 -3.38
N GLU A 59 -7.05 -6.00 -4.30
CA GLU A 59 -6.86 -5.69 -5.72
C GLU A 59 -8.17 -5.23 -6.37
N ASP A 60 -9.31 -5.85 -6.04
CA ASP A 60 -10.63 -5.44 -6.54
C ASP A 60 -11.04 -4.08 -5.99
N THR A 61 -10.81 -3.83 -4.71
CA THR A 61 -11.08 -2.55 -4.06
C THR A 61 -10.26 -1.44 -4.69
N LEU A 62 -8.96 -1.65 -4.85
CA LEU A 62 -8.05 -0.67 -5.47
C LEU A 62 -8.44 -0.40 -6.92
N ARG A 63 -8.71 -1.43 -7.70
CA ARG A 63 -9.16 -1.30 -9.09
C ARG A 63 -10.39 -0.39 -9.19
N ARG A 64 -11.44 -0.68 -8.41
CA ARG A 64 -12.68 0.10 -8.41
C ARG A 64 -12.45 1.56 -8.04
N ILE A 65 -11.69 1.81 -6.99
CA ILE A 65 -11.47 3.18 -6.50
C ILE A 65 -10.57 3.96 -7.47
N MET A 66 -9.47 3.37 -7.94
CA MET A 66 -8.55 4.03 -8.87
C MET A 66 -9.21 4.33 -10.21
N ASP A 67 -9.94 3.36 -10.79
CA ASP A 67 -10.67 3.55 -12.06
C ASP A 67 -11.74 4.63 -11.92
N ARG A 68 -12.46 4.66 -10.80
CA ARG A 68 -13.47 5.67 -10.53
C ARG A 68 -12.87 7.07 -10.38
N VAL A 69 -11.79 7.20 -9.61
CA VAL A 69 -11.10 8.48 -9.40
C VAL A 69 -10.57 9.04 -10.70
N THR A 70 -9.93 8.23 -11.54
CA THR A 70 -9.41 8.68 -12.83
C THR A 70 -10.52 9.07 -13.80
N SER A 71 -11.61 8.32 -13.84
CA SER A 71 -12.74 8.60 -14.76
C SER A 71 -13.60 9.79 -14.31
N GLU A 72 -13.92 9.90 -13.02
CA GLU A 72 -14.83 10.95 -12.52
C GLU A 72 -14.13 12.28 -12.26
N LEU A 73 -12.87 12.26 -11.79
CA LEU A 73 -12.12 13.47 -11.49
C LEU A 73 -11.20 13.92 -12.65
N GLY A 74 -11.01 13.08 -13.66
CA GLY A 74 -10.13 13.38 -14.79
C GLY A 74 -8.66 13.54 -14.39
N VAL A 75 -8.22 12.90 -13.32
CA VAL A 75 -6.85 12.99 -12.81
C VAL A 75 -5.98 11.83 -13.30
N VAL A 76 -4.67 12.03 -13.27
CA VAL A 76 -3.68 10.98 -13.51
C VAL A 76 -3.04 10.63 -12.17
N ILE A 77 -3.07 9.36 -11.78
CA ILE A 77 -2.40 8.91 -10.58
C ILE A 77 -0.90 8.82 -10.88
N GLU A 78 -0.13 9.78 -10.38
CA GLU A 78 1.31 9.84 -10.57
C GLU A 78 2.03 8.84 -9.67
N ARG A 79 1.68 8.82 -8.39
CA ARG A 79 2.27 7.93 -7.41
C ARG A 79 1.20 7.24 -6.59
N PHE A 80 1.34 5.92 -6.46
CA PHE A 80 0.60 5.13 -5.50
C PHE A 80 1.50 4.84 -4.29
N ARG A 81 0.98 4.98 -3.08
CA ARG A 81 1.70 4.69 -1.85
C ARG A 81 0.87 3.82 -0.92
N ALA A 82 1.50 2.77 -0.36
CA ALA A 82 0.87 1.89 0.61
C ALA A 82 1.90 1.22 1.53
N ASP A 83 1.43 0.70 2.65
CA ASP A 83 2.23 -0.08 3.58
C ASP A 83 2.41 -1.54 3.13
N CYS A 84 3.00 -2.37 4.00
CA CYS A 84 3.23 -3.79 3.72
C CYS A 84 1.94 -4.63 3.66
N GLY A 85 0.81 -4.11 4.10
CA GLY A 85 -0.51 -4.72 3.91
C GLY A 85 -0.92 -4.84 2.45
N SER A 86 -0.33 -4.01 1.58
CA SER A 86 -0.54 -4.04 0.13
C SER A 86 0.56 -4.78 -0.65
N PHE A 87 1.52 -5.40 0.04
CA PHE A 87 2.62 -6.10 -0.63
C PHE A 87 2.21 -7.51 -1.06
N SER A 88 1.61 -7.63 -2.24
CA SER A 88 1.34 -8.90 -2.93
C SER A 88 1.44 -8.72 -4.44
N LYS A 89 1.65 -9.84 -5.16
CA LYS A 89 1.78 -9.83 -6.62
C LYS A 89 0.55 -9.24 -7.29
N GLU A 90 -0.63 -9.67 -6.91
CA GLU A 90 -1.91 -9.30 -7.50
C GLU A 90 -2.19 -7.80 -7.29
N ILE A 91 -1.90 -7.30 -6.10
CA ILE A 91 -2.07 -5.87 -5.77
C ILE A 91 -1.09 -5.03 -6.60
N ILE A 92 0.18 -5.43 -6.66
CA ILE A 92 1.20 -4.70 -7.44
C ILE A 92 0.83 -4.66 -8.91
N GLN A 93 0.42 -5.77 -9.52
CA GLN A 93 -0.02 -5.82 -10.91
C GLN A 93 -1.24 -4.92 -11.17
N THR A 94 -2.18 -4.86 -10.24
CA THR A 94 -3.35 -3.98 -10.35
C THR A 94 -2.98 -2.51 -10.29
N VAL A 95 -2.08 -2.15 -9.40
CA VAL A 95 -1.62 -0.78 -9.19
C VAL A 95 -0.73 -0.31 -10.34
N GLU A 96 0.20 -1.15 -10.80
CA GLU A 96 1.13 -0.83 -11.90
C GLU A 96 0.40 -0.44 -13.20
N GLN A 97 -0.76 -1.01 -13.45
CA GLN A 97 -1.60 -0.69 -14.62
C GLN A 97 -2.35 0.65 -14.49
N ARG A 98 -2.34 1.30 -13.32
CA ARG A 98 -3.21 2.44 -12.98
C ARG A 98 -2.50 3.67 -12.46
N CYS A 99 -1.19 3.61 -12.31
CA CYS A 99 -0.36 4.75 -11.89
C CYS A 99 0.97 4.76 -12.63
N ASN A 100 1.64 5.90 -12.63
CA ASN A 100 2.95 6.03 -13.28
C ASN A 100 4.06 5.37 -12.44
N THR A 101 3.98 5.51 -11.13
CA THR A 101 4.93 4.90 -10.18
C THR A 101 4.22 4.44 -8.92
N PHE A 102 4.79 3.47 -8.22
CA PHE A 102 4.25 3.02 -6.93
C PHE A 102 5.35 2.80 -5.90
N TYR A 103 5.00 2.98 -4.65
CA TYR A 103 5.84 2.76 -3.48
C TYR A 103 5.06 1.94 -2.46
N ILE A 104 5.41 0.68 -2.33
CA ILE A 104 4.80 -0.24 -1.38
C ILE A 104 5.90 -0.80 -0.48
N ARG A 105 5.72 -0.67 0.83
CA ARG A 105 6.67 -1.24 1.78
C ARG A 105 6.68 -2.75 1.63
N ALA A 106 7.85 -3.32 1.37
CA ALA A 106 7.98 -4.78 1.28
C ALA A 106 7.79 -5.45 2.65
N ALA A 107 7.10 -6.57 2.67
CA ALA A 107 6.95 -7.41 3.84
C ALA A 107 8.09 -8.45 3.94
N ASN A 108 8.37 -8.91 5.16
CA ASN A 108 9.27 -10.04 5.43
C ASN A 108 10.70 -9.87 4.89
N CYS A 109 11.24 -8.64 4.93
CA CYS A 109 12.60 -8.36 4.45
C CYS A 109 13.71 -8.79 5.42
N GLY A 110 13.39 -9.32 6.60
CA GLY A 110 14.39 -9.70 7.62
C GLY A 110 15.44 -10.69 7.13
N SER A 111 15.06 -11.67 6.34
CA SER A 111 15.97 -12.66 5.74
C SER A 111 16.92 -12.08 4.70
N ARG A 112 16.71 -10.85 4.25
CA ARG A 112 17.54 -10.17 3.24
C ARG A 112 18.43 -9.07 3.82
N HIS A 113 18.40 -8.87 5.14
CA HIS A 113 19.19 -7.82 5.77
C HIS A 113 20.69 -7.98 5.51
N GLU A 114 21.18 -9.22 5.47
CA GLU A 114 22.60 -9.48 5.18
C GLU A 114 22.95 -9.12 3.73
N ASP A 115 22.10 -9.48 2.78
CA ASP A 115 22.28 -9.11 1.36
C ASP A 115 22.30 -7.59 1.21
N PHE A 116 21.42 -6.88 1.91
CA PHE A 116 21.38 -5.41 1.85
C PHE A 116 22.62 -4.76 2.45
N ARG A 117 23.16 -5.30 3.55
CA ARG A 117 24.40 -4.78 4.17
C ARG A 117 25.61 -4.87 3.25
N GLN A 118 25.64 -5.80 2.32
CA GLN A 118 26.73 -5.98 1.35
C GLN A 118 26.68 -5.01 0.17
N LEU A 119 25.58 -4.25 0.02
CA LEU A 119 25.46 -3.23 -1.02
C LEU A 119 26.43 -2.06 -0.75
N LYS A 120 27.06 -1.55 -1.80
CA LYS A 120 28.17 -0.58 -1.69
C LYS A 120 27.79 0.86 -2.04
N GLU A 121 26.67 1.07 -2.71
CA GLU A 121 26.29 2.38 -3.26
C GLU A 121 25.31 3.14 -2.34
N TRP A 122 25.60 3.14 -1.07
CA TRP A 122 24.81 3.88 -0.08
C TRP A 122 25.01 5.39 -0.23
N LYS A 123 23.91 6.14 -0.18
CA LYS A 123 23.90 7.61 -0.22
C LYS A 123 23.19 8.12 1.01
N SER A 124 23.80 9.09 1.69
CA SER A 124 23.13 9.79 2.80
C SER A 124 22.20 10.86 2.24
N VAL A 125 20.95 10.82 2.66
CA VAL A 125 19.91 11.79 2.31
C VAL A 125 19.23 12.34 3.56
N GLU A 126 18.76 13.58 3.48
CA GLU A 126 17.96 14.16 4.56
C GLU A 126 16.48 13.89 4.28
N VAL A 127 15.78 13.31 5.26
CA VAL A 127 14.34 13.09 5.24
C VAL A 127 13.73 13.77 6.46
N GLY A 128 13.07 14.90 6.24
CA GLY A 128 12.63 15.76 7.34
C GLY A 128 13.82 16.33 8.10
N TYR A 129 13.99 15.95 9.35
CA TYR A 129 15.10 16.38 10.22
C TYR A 129 16.13 15.28 10.47
N GLU A 130 15.98 14.12 9.83
CA GLU A 130 16.85 12.96 10.05
C GLU A 130 17.70 12.68 8.80
N LYS A 131 18.94 12.25 9.04
CA LYS A 131 19.81 11.71 7.98
C LYS A 131 19.60 10.21 7.89
N CYS A 132 19.27 9.74 6.69
CA CYS A 132 19.08 8.34 6.37
C CYS A 132 20.03 7.90 5.27
N ASP A 133 20.62 6.72 5.43
CA ASP A 133 21.38 6.11 4.35
C ASP A 133 20.44 5.28 3.47
N VAL A 134 20.48 5.53 2.18
CA VAL A 134 19.63 4.88 1.20
C VAL A 134 20.46 4.23 0.10
N VAL A 135 19.99 3.12 -0.40
CA VAL A 135 20.54 2.44 -1.58
C VAL A 135 19.41 1.95 -2.46
N ARG A 136 19.61 2.01 -3.76
CA ARG A 136 18.68 1.43 -4.73
C ARG A 136 19.27 0.14 -5.27
N CYS A 137 18.52 -0.94 -5.18
CA CYS A 137 18.87 -2.22 -5.78
C CYS A 137 17.64 -2.89 -6.38
N GLN A 138 17.89 -3.80 -7.30
CA GLN A 138 16.84 -4.71 -7.79
C GLN A 138 16.89 -6.00 -6.98
N ILE A 139 15.73 -6.46 -6.52
CA ILE A 139 15.58 -7.72 -5.82
C ILE A 139 14.58 -8.61 -6.55
N LYS A 140 14.90 -9.88 -6.66
CA LYS A 140 13.93 -10.89 -7.10
C LYS A 140 13.11 -11.33 -5.90
N VAL A 141 11.81 -11.15 -5.96
CA VAL A 141 10.92 -11.68 -4.93
C VAL A 141 10.68 -13.16 -5.23
N HIS A 142 10.96 -14.01 -4.25
CA HIS A 142 10.83 -15.47 -4.41
C HIS A 142 9.38 -15.83 -4.74
N ASN A 143 9.18 -16.71 -5.74
CA ASN A 143 7.89 -17.13 -6.28
C ASN A 143 7.05 -16.05 -7.00
N TRP A 144 7.64 -14.90 -7.32
CA TRP A 144 6.99 -13.91 -8.18
C TRP A 144 7.62 -13.93 -9.57
N ASP A 145 6.97 -14.58 -10.52
CA ASP A 145 7.27 -14.40 -11.94
C ASP A 145 6.61 -13.09 -12.38
N LEU A 146 7.39 -12.01 -12.27
CA LEU A 146 7.06 -10.74 -12.90
C LEU A 146 7.65 -10.83 -14.32
N ASN A 147 6.77 -10.93 -15.32
CA ASN A 147 7.17 -10.83 -16.72
C ASN A 147 7.50 -9.39 -17.07
#